data_51e4cf8237d7a4a40a66ce61378271b2
#
_entry.id   51e4cf8237d7a4a40a66ce61378271b2
#
_cell.length_a   1.000
_cell.length_b   1.000
_cell.length_c   1.000
_cell.angle_alpha   90.00
_cell.angle_beta   90.00
_cell.angle_gamma   90.00
#
_symmetry.space_group_name_H-M   'P 1'
#
loop_
_entity.id
_entity.type
_entity.pdbx_description
1 polymer ?
#
loop_
_entity_poly.entity_id
_entity_poly.type
_entity_poly.pdbx_seq_one_letter_code
_entity_poly.pdbx_strand_id
1 'polypeptide(L)'
;MSTLFLTHAHIDHSGRIPKLVKDGFQGKIITSPPTAELCRIMLLDSAHIQELEAEWQTRRNKRQSKGPVLPLYTTEDAETSLRLLVPMDRDQIIDVEPGIKARLRNAGHILGSSILELWIEGDDGTTKIVFSGDLGKKNQLILKDSQEIFDADYLFLESTYGNRLHRSFEKSKEELLEAIEYAVSNGEKIIIPAFAVERTQEILYILGEFYREGLLPDIPVYLDSPLAIKATEIFRENKKYYDEEAQAIVAQGDDPFDLPNLQFTPSTRESMAINADSGSAIIIAGNGMCTAGRIKHHLKHNLWREGASLVIIGFQAQGTTGRRIVEGAKHVKIFRENVTVRARVFTIGGFSAHADQKDLVEWVSHFESKPQVFLVHGEVTACEALAKEIEEKLQLTTHVPGWNEQLILKAREVAIKKPVVEEMAPSMSSALLNTILEMEGELMELKGRVESKPAKIREDDVDRMKYIQEELQVISSEFT
;
A
#
# COMPACT_ATOMS: atom_id res chain seq x y z
N MET A 1 2.30 -27.68 1.27
CA MET A 1 3.02 -26.53 0.63
C MET A 1 4.39 -26.47 1.29
N SER A 2 5.46 -26.56 0.50
CA SER A 2 6.86 -26.64 0.95
C SER A 2 7.62 -25.34 0.76
N THR A 3 7.19 -24.51 -0.19
CA THR A 3 7.84 -23.24 -0.54
C THR A 3 6.82 -22.15 -0.80
N LEU A 4 7.12 -20.95 -0.29
CA LEU A 4 6.45 -19.68 -0.57
C LEU A 4 7.46 -18.73 -1.19
N PHE A 5 7.10 -18.03 -2.24
CA PHE A 5 7.87 -16.89 -2.76
C PHE A 5 7.23 -15.59 -2.33
N LEU A 6 8.05 -14.66 -1.82
CA LEU A 6 7.63 -13.30 -1.47
C LEU A 6 8.31 -12.32 -2.42
N THR A 7 7.53 -11.61 -3.19
CA THR A 7 8.02 -10.64 -4.18
C THR A 7 8.64 -9.42 -3.54
N HIS A 8 7.99 -8.87 -2.50
CA HIS A 8 8.48 -7.69 -1.78
C HIS A 8 7.85 -7.54 -0.40
N ALA A 9 8.35 -6.57 0.38
CA ALA A 9 8.06 -6.48 1.80
C ALA A 9 6.78 -5.72 2.16
N HIS A 10 6.07 -5.07 1.22
CA HIS A 10 4.84 -4.34 1.56
C HIS A 10 3.86 -5.24 2.34
N ILE A 11 3.10 -4.62 3.24
CA ILE A 11 2.32 -5.36 4.24
C ILE A 11 1.12 -6.10 3.64
N ASP A 12 0.58 -5.66 2.52
CA ASP A 12 -0.46 -6.34 1.74
C ASP A 12 0.05 -7.63 1.07
N HIS A 13 1.36 -7.76 0.84
CA HIS A 13 2.01 -8.97 0.34
C HIS A 13 2.57 -9.85 1.46
N SER A 14 3.24 -9.25 2.44
CA SER A 14 3.96 -9.97 3.51
C SER A 14 3.15 -10.18 4.79
N GLY A 15 2.17 -9.32 5.07
CA GLY A 15 1.54 -9.19 6.38
C GLY A 15 0.75 -10.41 6.87
N ARG A 16 0.43 -11.37 6.00
CA ARG A 16 -0.22 -12.62 6.39
C ARG A 16 0.74 -13.79 6.59
N ILE A 17 2.03 -13.61 6.34
CA ILE A 17 3.04 -14.64 6.53
C ILE A 17 3.08 -15.16 7.98
N PRO A 18 3.07 -14.31 9.03
CA PRO A 18 3.05 -14.82 10.40
C PRO A 18 1.81 -15.65 10.72
N LYS A 19 0.65 -15.27 10.15
CA LYS A 19 -0.59 -16.04 10.31
C LYS A 19 -0.50 -17.39 9.61
N LEU A 20 0.06 -17.44 8.41
CA LEU A 20 0.26 -18.68 7.67
C LEU A 20 1.18 -19.65 8.46
N VAL A 21 2.25 -19.14 9.08
CA VAL A 21 3.16 -19.95 9.90
C VAL A 21 2.47 -20.42 11.18
N LYS A 22 1.73 -19.53 11.86
CA LYS A 22 0.88 -19.89 13.01
C LYS A 22 -0.10 -21.01 12.68
N ASP A 23 -0.66 -21.04 11.48
CA ASP A 23 -1.59 -22.05 10.99
C ASP A 23 -0.90 -23.36 10.52
N GLY A 24 0.42 -23.45 10.68
CA GLY A 24 1.16 -24.70 10.49
C GLY A 24 2.07 -24.76 9.26
N PHE A 25 2.27 -23.66 8.53
CA PHE A 25 3.26 -23.61 7.45
C PHE A 25 4.69 -23.72 8.04
N GLN A 26 5.47 -24.66 7.53
CA GLN A 26 6.85 -24.90 7.95
C GLN A 26 7.85 -24.91 6.78
N GLY A 27 7.39 -24.52 5.60
CA GLY A 27 8.20 -24.47 4.39
C GLY A 27 9.15 -23.27 4.37
N LYS A 28 9.95 -23.19 3.31
CA LYS A 28 10.84 -22.05 3.07
C LYS A 28 10.07 -20.87 2.51
N ILE A 29 10.44 -19.66 2.92
CA ILE A 29 9.95 -18.40 2.36
C ILE A 29 11.10 -17.76 1.61
N ILE A 30 11.09 -17.90 0.29
CA ILE A 30 12.18 -17.42 -0.58
C ILE A 30 11.87 -15.98 -1.00
N THR A 31 12.85 -15.10 -0.83
CA THR A 31 12.73 -13.68 -1.21
C THR A 31 14.12 -13.07 -1.43
N SER A 32 14.19 -11.83 -1.92
CA SER A 32 15.48 -11.13 -2.05
C SER A 32 16.07 -10.73 -0.68
N PRO A 33 17.40 -10.57 -0.55
CA PRO A 33 18.01 -10.17 0.71
C PRO A 33 17.42 -8.89 1.32
N PRO A 34 17.26 -7.76 0.59
CA PRO A 34 16.68 -6.56 1.18
C PRO A 34 15.20 -6.73 1.60
N THR A 35 14.43 -7.51 0.83
CA THR A 35 13.05 -7.84 1.22
C THR A 35 13.02 -8.59 2.55
N ALA A 36 13.93 -9.54 2.76
CA ALA A 36 14.02 -10.26 4.04
C ALA A 36 14.39 -9.32 5.21
N GLU A 37 15.27 -8.35 4.99
CA GLU A 37 15.65 -7.34 5.99
C GLU A 37 14.48 -6.42 6.33
N LEU A 38 13.78 -5.91 5.32
CA LEU A 38 12.58 -5.09 5.51
C LEU A 38 11.46 -5.85 6.22
N CYS A 39 11.22 -7.12 5.88
CA CYS A 39 10.24 -7.97 6.58
C CYS A 39 10.53 -8.09 8.07
N ARG A 40 11.80 -8.12 8.49
CA ARG A 40 12.16 -8.19 9.93
C ARG A 40 11.63 -7.01 10.72
N ILE A 41 11.67 -5.81 10.16
CA ILE A 41 11.15 -4.63 10.85
C ILE A 41 9.63 -4.49 10.67
N MET A 42 9.10 -4.79 9.49
CA MET A 42 7.69 -4.56 9.15
C MET A 42 6.75 -5.57 9.82
N LEU A 43 7.10 -6.85 9.84
CA LEU A 43 6.24 -7.88 10.43
C LEU A 43 6.20 -7.78 11.96
N LEU A 44 7.31 -7.40 12.59
CA LEU A 44 7.34 -7.15 14.04
C LEU A 44 6.53 -5.91 14.42
N ASP A 45 6.63 -4.82 13.65
CA ASP A 45 5.83 -3.60 13.86
C ASP A 45 4.33 -3.89 13.68
N SER A 46 3.97 -4.61 12.61
CA SER A 46 2.59 -5.04 12.36
C SER A 46 2.02 -5.92 13.48
N ALA A 47 2.80 -6.88 13.98
CA ALA A 47 2.39 -7.73 15.10
C ALA A 47 2.14 -6.91 16.36
N HIS A 48 3.08 -6.02 16.69
CA HIS A 48 2.95 -5.14 17.85
C HIS A 48 1.70 -4.25 17.78
N ILE A 49 1.42 -3.65 16.62
CA ILE A 49 0.21 -2.85 16.40
C ILE A 49 -1.05 -3.70 16.64
N GLN A 50 -1.11 -4.92 16.11
CA GLN A 50 -2.25 -5.82 16.29
C GLN A 50 -2.45 -6.24 17.75
N GLU A 51 -1.37 -6.50 18.49
CA GLU A 51 -1.43 -6.80 19.92
C GLU A 51 -1.99 -5.61 20.72
N LEU A 52 -1.51 -4.39 20.44
CA LEU A 52 -2.01 -3.18 21.09
C LEU A 52 -3.50 -2.93 20.78
N GLU A 53 -3.92 -3.14 19.54
CA GLU A 53 -5.32 -3.00 19.13
C GLU A 53 -6.22 -4.05 19.80
N ALA A 54 -5.78 -5.31 19.85
CA ALA A 54 -6.50 -6.39 20.53
C ALA A 54 -6.63 -6.14 22.04
N GLU A 55 -5.57 -5.66 22.69
CA GLU A 55 -5.63 -5.25 24.09
C GLU A 55 -6.62 -4.09 24.32
N TRP A 56 -6.56 -3.09 23.45
CA TRP A 56 -7.46 -1.95 23.56
C TRP A 56 -8.92 -2.37 23.36
N GLN A 57 -9.22 -3.21 22.38
CA GLN A 57 -10.55 -3.76 22.15
C GLN A 57 -11.00 -4.64 23.33
N THR A 58 -10.10 -5.47 23.86
CA THR A 58 -10.38 -6.29 25.05
C THR A 58 -10.75 -5.44 26.27
N ARG A 59 -10.01 -4.34 26.55
CA ARG A 59 -10.34 -3.39 27.63
C ARG A 59 -11.70 -2.73 27.43
N ARG A 60 -12.06 -2.43 26.17
CA ARG A 60 -13.38 -1.90 25.80
C ARG A 60 -14.46 -2.95 26.01
N ASN A 61 -14.23 -4.18 25.56
CA ASN A 61 -15.17 -5.30 25.68
C ASN A 61 -15.48 -5.66 27.13
N LYS A 62 -14.49 -5.62 28.04
CA LYS A 62 -14.72 -5.80 29.48
C LYS A 62 -15.77 -4.85 30.05
N ARG A 63 -15.82 -3.59 29.58
CA ARG A 63 -16.84 -2.60 30.00
C ARG A 63 -18.24 -2.91 29.47
N GLN A 64 -18.32 -3.81 28.46
CA GLN A 64 -19.56 -4.24 27.81
C GLN A 64 -19.90 -5.71 28.09
N SER A 65 -19.22 -6.35 29.06
CA SER A 65 -19.35 -7.79 29.39
C SER A 65 -19.12 -8.75 28.22
N LYS A 66 -18.28 -8.33 27.24
CA LYS A 66 -17.88 -9.15 26.07
C LYS A 66 -16.53 -9.82 26.31
N GLY A 67 -16.26 -10.90 25.55
CA GLY A 67 -15.02 -11.65 25.63
C GLY A 67 -13.77 -10.88 25.17
N PRO A 68 -12.56 -11.44 25.40
CA PRO A 68 -11.32 -10.87 24.92
C PRO A 68 -11.21 -10.97 23.39
N VAL A 69 -10.52 -10.01 22.79
CA VAL A 69 -10.14 -10.02 21.38
C VAL A 69 -8.69 -10.50 21.27
N LEU A 70 -8.43 -11.44 20.39
CA LEU A 70 -7.08 -11.92 20.11
C LEU A 70 -6.54 -11.26 18.84
N PRO A 71 -5.23 -10.95 18.78
CA PRO A 71 -4.61 -10.50 17.54
C PRO A 71 -4.60 -11.63 16.50
N LEU A 72 -4.54 -11.28 15.22
CA LEU A 72 -4.43 -12.25 14.13
C LEU A 72 -3.17 -13.12 14.32
N TYR A 73 -2.07 -12.48 14.73
CA TYR A 73 -0.83 -13.10 15.15
C TYR A 73 -0.11 -12.20 16.17
N THR A 74 0.80 -12.79 16.92
CA THR A 74 1.59 -12.11 17.95
C THR A 74 3.00 -11.78 17.44
N THR A 75 3.75 -11.00 18.22
CA THR A 75 5.18 -10.75 17.96
C THR A 75 5.98 -12.06 17.91
N GLU A 76 5.67 -13.05 18.75
CA GLU A 76 6.31 -14.37 18.74
C GLU A 76 6.01 -15.17 17.45
N ASP A 77 4.75 -15.10 16.97
CA ASP A 77 4.38 -15.70 15.68
C ASP A 77 5.16 -15.05 14.52
N ALA A 78 5.34 -13.72 14.56
CA ALA A 78 6.13 -12.99 13.58
C ALA A 78 7.61 -13.39 13.63
N GLU A 79 8.23 -13.43 14.81
CA GLU A 79 9.61 -13.90 14.98
C GLU A 79 9.81 -15.33 14.45
N THR A 80 8.84 -16.20 14.69
CA THR A 80 8.88 -17.59 14.18
C THR A 80 8.85 -17.60 12.66
N SER A 81 8.01 -16.78 12.04
CA SER A 81 7.92 -16.69 10.58
C SER A 81 9.21 -16.16 9.94
N LEU A 82 9.87 -15.20 10.58
CA LEU A 82 11.13 -14.63 10.11
C LEU A 82 12.27 -15.65 10.02
N ARG A 83 12.22 -16.73 10.80
CA ARG A 83 13.22 -17.82 10.74
C ARG A 83 13.09 -18.69 9.48
N LEU A 84 11.93 -18.64 8.81
CA LEU A 84 11.68 -19.37 7.58
C LEU A 84 12.08 -18.60 6.32
N LEU A 85 12.48 -17.34 6.45
CA LEU A 85 12.97 -16.51 5.34
C LEU A 85 14.31 -17.05 4.84
N VAL A 86 14.37 -17.30 3.53
CA VAL A 86 15.57 -17.75 2.82
C VAL A 86 15.91 -16.70 1.77
N PRO A 87 16.88 -15.82 2.03
CA PRO A 87 17.34 -14.84 1.04
C PRO A 87 17.92 -15.53 -0.19
N MET A 88 17.52 -15.07 -1.38
CA MET A 88 18.01 -15.53 -2.67
C MET A 88 18.43 -14.31 -3.51
N ASP A 89 19.65 -14.33 -4.03
CA ASP A 89 20.11 -13.29 -4.93
C ASP A 89 19.33 -13.31 -6.26
N ARG A 90 19.16 -12.12 -6.84
CA ARG A 90 18.50 -11.99 -8.15
C ARG A 90 19.33 -12.64 -9.25
N ASP A 91 18.69 -12.93 -10.36
CA ASP A 91 19.26 -13.48 -11.59
C ASP A 91 19.81 -14.91 -11.51
N GLN A 92 19.77 -15.54 -10.34
CA GLN A 92 20.14 -16.92 -10.15
C GLN A 92 18.92 -17.83 -10.36
N ILE A 93 19.11 -18.89 -11.17
CA ILE A 93 18.09 -19.96 -11.29
C ILE A 93 18.39 -20.99 -10.22
N ILE A 94 17.38 -21.29 -9.42
CA ILE A 94 17.46 -22.34 -8.38
C ILE A 94 16.46 -23.46 -8.67
N ASP A 95 16.81 -24.68 -8.30
CA ASP A 95 15.87 -25.81 -8.22
C ASP A 95 15.11 -25.68 -6.88
N VAL A 96 13.80 -25.49 -6.97
CA VAL A 96 12.89 -25.35 -5.81
C VAL A 96 12.47 -26.73 -5.31
N GLU A 97 11.98 -27.53 -6.24
CA GLU A 97 11.57 -28.93 -6.09
C GLU A 97 11.86 -29.67 -7.41
N PRO A 98 11.82 -31.04 -7.42
CA PRO A 98 11.95 -31.79 -8.67
C PRO A 98 10.95 -31.28 -9.72
N GLY A 99 11.46 -30.86 -10.88
CA GLY A 99 10.66 -30.31 -11.97
C GLY A 99 10.21 -28.86 -11.79
N ILE A 100 10.65 -28.15 -10.74
CA ILE A 100 10.32 -26.74 -10.54
C ILE A 100 11.58 -25.92 -10.33
N LYS A 101 11.80 -24.94 -11.23
CA LYS A 101 12.87 -23.94 -11.12
C LYS A 101 12.31 -22.55 -10.93
N ALA A 102 13.06 -21.70 -10.25
CA ALA A 102 12.68 -20.31 -10.02
C ALA A 102 13.84 -19.34 -10.22
N ARG A 103 13.51 -18.10 -10.57
CA ARG A 103 14.42 -16.97 -10.61
C ARG A 103 13.72 -15.70 -10.15
N LEU A 104 14.42 -14.87 -9.37
CA LEU A 104 13.98 -13.52 -9.02
C LEU A 104 14.65 -12.49 -9.93
N ARG A 105 13.86 -11.54 -10.45
CA ARG A 105 14.35 -10.40 -11.24
C ARG A 105 13.98 -9.10 -10.57
N ASN A 106 14.65 -7.99 -10.92
CA ASN A 106 14.30 -6.69 -10.35
C ASN A 106 12.92 -6.22 -10.80
N ALA A 107 12.04 -5.90 -9.86
CA ALA A 107 10.74 -5.31 -10.15
C ALA A 107 10.76 -3.76 -10.12
N GLY A 108 11.81 -3.16 -9.56
CA GLY A 108 11.98 -1.71 -9.52
C GLY A 108 10.96 -0.95 -8.66
N HIS A 109 10.13 -1.61 -7.87
CA HIS A 109 9.04 -1.00 -7.12
C HIS A 109 9.47 -0.42 -5.77
N ILE A 110 10.00 -1.26 -4.89
CA ILE A 110 10.65 -0.88 -3.63
C ILE A 110 11.97 -1.62 -3.48
N LEU A 111 12.79 -1.21 -2.52
CA LEU A 111 14.05 -1.88 -2.24
C LEU A 111 13.83 -3.40 -2.05
N GLY A 112 14.50 -4.19 -2.87
CA GLY A 112 14.40 -5.65 -2.85
C GLY A 112 13.23 -6.25 -3.63
N SER A 113 12.29 -5.46 -4.15
CA SER A 113 11.13 -5.97 -4.91
C SER A 113 11.55 -6.82 -6.11
N SER A 114 10.83 -7.90 -6.35
CA SER A 114 11.21 -8.89 -7.35
C SER A 114 10.04 -9.38 -8.19
N ILE A 115 10.30 -9.54 -9.47
CA ILE A 115 9.50 -10.36 -10.40
C ILE A 115 9.89 -11.82 -10.15
N LEU A 116 8.94 -12.73 -10.14
CA LEU A 116 9.19 -14.17 -10.02
C LEU A 116 8.96 -14.86 -11.36
N GLU A 117 9.97 -15.55 -11.85
CA GLU A 117 9.88 -16.47 -12.97
C GLU A 117 9.90 -17.90 -12.45
N LEU A 118 8.94 -18.73 -12.87
CA LEU A 118 8.84 -20.14 -12.56
C LEU A 118 8.85 -20.97 -13.83
N TRP A 119 9.63 -22.06 -13.84
CA TRP A 119 9.60 -23.10 -14.86
C TRP A 119 9.10 -24.37 -14.19
N ILE A 120 8.02 -24.93 -14.73
CA ILE A 120 7.34 -26.12 -14.20
C ILE A 120 7.35 -27.18 -15.30
N GLU A 121 8.03 -28.31 -15.03
CA GLU A 121 8.06 -29.46 -15.91
C GLU A 121 6.75 -30.26 -15.73
N GLY A 122 6.01 -30.45 -16.78
CA GLY A 122 4.80 -31.27 -16.86
C GLY A 122 4.92 -32.34 -17.94
N ASP A 123 3.91 -33.20 -18.06
CA ASP A 123 3.88 -34.28 -19.05
C ASP A 123 3.97 -33.76 -20.51
N ASP A 124 3.45 -32.54 -20.74
CA ASP A 124 3.39 -31.91 -22.07
C ASP A 124 4.57 -30.94 -22.33
N GLY A 125 5.56 -30.90 -21.45
CA GLY A 125 6.72 -30.01 -21.55
C GLY A 125 6.87 -29.04 -20.38
N THR A 126 7.78 -28.07 -20.54
CA THR A 126 8.03 -27.05 -19.50
C THR A 126 7.12 -25.82 -19.72
N THR A 127 6.39 -25.42 -18.70
CA THR A 127 5.58 -24.20 -18.70
C THR A 127 6.31 -23.10 -17.93
N LYS A 128 6.47 -21.94 -18.56
CA LYS A 128 7.04 -20.75 -17.89
C LYS A 128 5.94 -19.80 -17.44
N ILE A 129 5.91 -19.51 -16.14
CA ILE A 129 4.98 -18.59 -15.51
C ILE A 129 5.75 -17.41 -14.93
N VAL A 130 5.27 -16.20 -15.18
CA VAL A 130 5.84 -14.97 -14.63
C VAL A 130 4.81 -14.30 -13.72
N PHE A 131 5.23 -13.95 -12.52
CA PHE A 131 4.49 -13.09 -11.59
C PHE A 131 5.23 -11.77 -11.49
N SER A 132 4.60 -10.67 -11.90
CA SER A 132 5.24 -9.35 -11.89
C SER A 132 5.63 -8.89 -10.46
N GLY A 133 4.92 -9.35 -9.44
CA GLY A 133 4.85 -8.61 -8.20
C GLY A 133 4.31 -7.21 -8.49
N ASP A 134 4.68 -6.22 -7.69
CA ASP A 134 4.43 -4.83 -8.00
C ASP A 134 5.59 -4.27 -8.82
N LEU A 135 5.28 -3.63 -9.95
CA LEU A 135 6.26 -3.05 -10.85
C LEU A 135 6.49 -1.57 -10.54
N GLY A 136 7.74 -1.15 -10.55
CA GLY A 136 8.11 0.25 -10.40
C GLY A 136 7.85 1.05 -11.67
N LYS A 137 7.54 2.35 -11.49
CA LYS A 137 7.51 3.30 -12.61
C LYS A 137 8.91 3.46 -13.20
N LYS A 138 8.99 3.83 -14.47
CA LYS A 138 10.27 4.16 -15.12
C LYS A 138 10.88 5.43 -14.54
N ASN A 139 12.22 5.46 -14.49
CA ASN A 139 13.02 6.59 -14.01
C ASN A 139 12.59 7.06 -12.60
N GLN A 140 12.25 6.11 -11.72
CA GLN A 140 12.03 6.47 -10.32
C GLN A 140 13.36 6.80 -9.63
N LEU A 141 13.29 7.53 -8.53
CA LEU A 141 14.47 7.88 -7.75
C LEU A 141 15.02 6.66 -6.99
N ILE A 142 16.32 6.65 -6.75
CA ILE A 142 17.03 5.73 -5.84
C ILE A 142 17.23 4.34 -6.41
N LEU A 143 16.20 3.73 -7.01
CA LEU A 143 16.22 2.32 -7.42
C LEU A 143 16.26 2.16 -8.92
N LYS A 144 16.92 1.09 -9.37
CA LYS A 144 16.95 0.71 -10.79
C LYS A 144 15.57 0.34 -11.30
N ASP A 145 15.28 0.69 -12.53
CA ASP A 145 14.07 0.32 -13.25
C ASP A 145 13.81 -1.19 -13.24
N SER A 146 12.55 -1.59 -13.44
CA SER A 146 12.17 -2.99 -13.58
C SER A 146 12.89 -3.66 -14.75
N GLN A 147 13.35 -4.89 -14.53
CA GLN A 147 13.97 -5.69 -15.59
C GLN A 147 12.91 -6.15 -16.59
N GLU A 148 13.28 -6.11 -17.87
CA GLU A 148 12.47 -6.64 -18.97
C GLU A 148 12.49 -8.17 -18.95
N ILE A 149 11.35 -8.77 -19.26
CA ILE A 149 11.17 -10.23 -19.44
C ILE A 149 10.69 -10.46 -20.86
N PHE A 150 11.36 -11.36 -21.59
CA PHE A 150 11.11 -11.54 -23.03
C PHE A 150 10.23 -12.75 -23.35
N ASP A 151 10.10 -13.69 -22.41
CA ASP A 151 9.36 -14.92 -22.63
C ASP A 151 8.55 -15.37 -21.40
N ALA A 152 7.36 -15.85 -21.64
CA ALA A 152 6.50 -16.57 -20.69
C ALA A 152 5.38 -17.26 -21.46
N ASP A 153 4.80 -18.33 -20.91
CA ASP A 153 3.53 -18.88 -21.36
C ASP A 153 2.37 -18.13 -20.68
N TYR A 154 2.55 -17.78 -19.41
CA TYR A 154 1.56 -17.12 -18.57
C TYR A 154 2.19 -15.98 -17.78
N LEU A 155 1.50 -14.84 -17.76
CA LEU A 155 1.89 -13.66 -17.01
C LEU A 155 0.78 -13.27 -16.03
N PHE A 156 1.10 -13.21 -14.74
CA PHE A 156 0.28 -12.59 -13.71
C PHE A 156 0.81 -11.17 -13.47
N LEU A 157 0.01 -10.17 -13.89
CA LEU A 157 0.41 -8.77 -13.93
C LEU A 157 -0.38 -7.95 -12.92
N GLU A 158 0.30 -7.10 -12.12
CA GLU A 158 -0.33 -6.11 -11.28
C GLU A 158 -1.16 -5.11 -12.10
N SER A 159 -2.15 -4.49 -11.46
CA SER A 159 -3.06 -3.55 -12.13
C SER A 159 -3.43 -2.35 -11.25
N THR A 160 -2.58 -1.98 -10.29
CA THR A 160 -2.86 -0.91 -9.30
C THR A 160 -3.23 0.41 -9.98
N TYR A 161 -2.49 0.81 -11.00
CA TYR A 161 -2.75 1.99 -11.81
C TYR A 161 -3.18 1.66 -13.25
N GLY A 162 -3.81 0.52 -13.46
CA GLY A 162 -4.23 0.03 -14.78
C GLY A 162 -5.19 0.95 -15.55
N ASN A 163 -5.81 1.93 -14.90
CA ASN A 163 -6.79 2.86 -15.49
C ASN A 163 -6.36 4.32 -15.48
N ARG A 164 -5.10 4.64 -15.16
CA ARG A 164 -4.64 6.03 -15.05
C ARG A 164 -3.16 6.19 -15.38
N LEU A 165 -2.78 7.44 -15.67
CA LEU A 165 -1.40 7.87 -15.88
C LEU A 165 -0.93 8.71 -14.71
N HIS A 166 0.37 8.67 -14.42
CA HIS A 166 0.99 9.55 -13.44
C HIS A 166 1.06 11.00 -13.95
N ARG A 167 1.06 11.92 -13.00
CA ARG A 167 1.42 13.31 -13.29
C ARG A 167 2.94 13.40 -13.52
N SER A 168 3.37 14.45 -14.21
CA SER A 168 4.78 14.75 -14.38
C SER A 168 5.51 14.83 -13.03
N PHE A 169 6.67 14.17 -12.94
CA PHE A 169 7.52 14.18 -11.75
C PHE A 169 7.97 15.62 -11.41
N GLU A 170 8.39 16.38 -12.41
CA GLU A 170 8.83 17.79 -12.23
C GLU A 170 7.73 18.66 -11.65
N LYS A 171 6.50 18.55 -12.20
CA LYS A 171 5.34 19.27 -11.62
C LYS A 171 5.05 18.88 -10.19
N SER A 172 5.30 17.61 -9.86
CA SER A 172 5.10 17.11 -8.49
C SER A 172 6.15 17.66 -7.52
N LYS A 173 7.40 17.86 -7.98
CA LYS A 173 8.43 18.59 -7.23
C LYS A 173 8.02 20.06 -7.01
N GLU A 174 7.52 20.74 -8.04
CA GLU A 174 7.01 22.13 -7.94
C GLU A 174 5.85 22.23 -6.94
N GLU A 175 4.87 21.30 -7.00
CA GLU A 175 3.75 21.26 -6.07
C GLU A 175 4.21 21.01 -4.61
N LEU A 176 5.24 20.18 -4.39
CA LEU A 176 5.83 19.96 -3.07
C LEU A 176 6.49 21.23 -2.55
N LEU A 177 7.26 21.92 -3.39
CA LEU A 177 7.90 23.17 -3.03
C LEU A 177 6.85 24.26 -2.70
N GLU A 178 5.80 24.38 -3.52
CA GLU A 178 4.67 25.30 -3.24
C GLU A 178 4.03 25.01 -1.87
N ALA A 179 3.85 23.72 -1.53
CA ALA A 179 3.28 23.32 -0.24
C ALA A 179 4.18 23.71 0.94
N ILE A 180 5.50 23.59 0.76
CA ILE A 180 6.50 24.01 1.77
C ILE A 180 6.48 25.56 1.92
N GLU A 181 6.61 26.28 0.83
CA GLU A 181 6.62 27.76 0.83
C GLU A 181 5.34 28.34 1.44
N TYR A 182 4.18 27.76 1.09
CA TYR A 182 2.90 28.16 1.64
C TYR A 182 2.88 28.08 3.17
N ALA A 183 3.26 26.93 3.74
CA ALA A 183 3.23 26.76 5.19
C ALA A 183 4.29 27.62 5.89
N VAL A 184 5.49 27.73 5.33
CA VAL A 184 6.57 28.56 5.89
C VAL A 184 6.17 30.05 5.90
N SER A 185 5.57 30.55 4.83
CA SER A 185 5.09 31.94 4.76
C SER A 185 4.00 32.27 5.80
N ASN A 186 3.29 31.24 6.29
CA ASN A 186 2.29 31.36 7.34
C ASN A 186 2.82 31.02 8.75
N GLY A 187 4.09 30.63 8.88
CA GLY A 187 4.68 30.22 10.15
C GLY A 187 4.16 28.88 10.66
N GLU A 188 3.65 28.01 9.79
CA GLU A 188 2.95 26.76 10.14
C GLU A 188 3.69 25.51 9.65
N LYS A 189 3.18 24.33 10.02
CA LYS A 189 3.79 23.02 9.72
C LYS A 189 3.40 22.47 8.34
N ILE A 190 4.32 21.73 7.75
CA ILE A 190 4.10 20.89 6.58
C ILE A 190 3.99 19.44 7.06
N ILE A 191 2.83 18.80 6.89
CA ILE A 191 2.56 17.44 7.34
C ILE A 191 2.53 16.52 6.12
N ILE A 192 3.42 15.53 6.09
CA ILE A 192 3.58 14.58 5.00
C ILE A 192 3.31 13.16 5.50
N PRO A 193 2.09 12.64 5.33
CA PRO A 193 1.82 11.22 5.56
C PRO A 193 2.60 10.35 4.58
N ALA A 194 3.48 9.49 5.06
CA ALA A 194 4.30 8.64 4.22
C ALA A 194 4.32 7.19 4.70
N PHE A 195 4.43 6.25 3.76
CA PHE A 195 4.79 4.89 4.08
C PHE A 195 6.26 4.83 4.54
N ALA A 196 6.56 3.92 5.45
CA ALA A 196 7.88 3.82 6.05
C ALA A 196 8.95 3.35 5.05
N VAL A 197 8.55 2.55 4.06
CA VAL A 197 9.43 1.99 3.03
C VAL A 197 9.16 2.67 1.71
N GLU A 198 10.18 3.05 0.99
CA GLU A 198 10.29 3.72 -0.29
C GLU A 198 9.81 5.18 -0.25
N ARG A 199 8.56 5.45 0.09
CA ARG A 199 7.98 6.79 0.01
C ARG A 199 8.68 7.80 0.92
N THR A 200 9.06 7.39 2.13
CA THR A 200 9.83 8.23 3.03
C THR A 200 11.21 8.53 2.46
N GLN A 201 11.88 7.55 1.90
CA GLN A 201 13.23 7.70 1.34
C GLN A 201 13.22 8.58 0.09
N GLU A 202 12.22 8.44 -0.79
CA GLU A 202 12.05 9.35 -1.95
C GLU A 202 11.84 10.81 -1.52
N ILE A 203 11.01 11.06 -0.49
CA ILE A 203 10.82 12.42 0.02
C ILE A 203 12.11 12.99 0.61
N LEU A 204 12.85 12.20 1.36
CA LEU A 204 14.17 12.63 1.89
C LEU A 204 15.13 12.96 0.73
N TYR A 205 15.16 12.14 -0.31
CA TYR A 205 15.96 12.36 -1.51
C TYR A 205 15.60 13.69 -2.19
N ILE A 206 14.31 13.94 -2.44
CA ILE A 206 13.81 15.18 -3.07
C ILE A 206 14.12 16.41 -2.19
N LEU A 207 13.94 16.31 -0.88
CA LEU A 207 14.30 17.40 0.04
C LEU A 207 15.81 17.66 0.01
N GLY A 208 16.62 16.60 -0.16
CA GLY A 208 18.07 16.71 -0.35
C GLY A 208 18.44 17.43 -1.65
N GLU A 209 17.71 17.19 -2.75
CA GLU A 209 17.86 17.95 -3.99
C GLU A 209 17.51 19.43 -3.77
N PHE A 210 16.35 19.73 -3.17
CA PHE A 210 15.95 21.10 -2.86
C PHE A 210 16.96 21.83 -1.98
N TYR A 211 17.57 21.12 -1.01
CA TYR A 211 18.64 21.69 -0.19
C TYR A 211 19.88 22.04 -1.01
N ARG A 212 20.36 21.13 -1.87
CA ARG A 212 21.53 21.35 -2.73
C ARG A 212 21.32 22.47 -3.76
N GLU A 213 20.07 22.66 -4.21
CA GLU A 213 19.65 23.73 -5.10
C GLU A 213 19.38 25.06 -4.39
N GLY A 214 19.45 25.09 -3.05
CA GLY A 214 19.16 26.29 -2.25
C GLY A 214 17.69 26.67 -2.22
N LEU A 215 16.79 25.74 -2.55
CA LEU A 215 15.33 25.94 -2.58
C LEU A 215 14.65 25.57 -1.24
N LEU A 216 15.29 24.70 -0.43
CA LEU A 216 14.71 24.30 0.86
C LEU A 216 14.93 25.42 1.89
N PRO A 217 13.87 25.94 2.54
CA PRO A 217 13.99 26.87 3.64
C PRO A 217 14.76 26.27 4.83
N ASP A 218 15.46 27.09 5.59
CA ASP A 218 16.18 26.68 6.82
C ASP A 218 15.20 26.42 7.97
N ILE A 219 14.50 25.30 7.90
CA ILE A 219 13.54 24.82 8.89
C ILE A 219 13.84 23.36 9.26
N PRO A 220 13.49 22.90 10.47
CA PRO A 220 13.64 21.49 10.85
C PRO A 220 12.84 20.55 9.96
N VAL A 221 13.44 19.42 9.60
CA VAL A 221 12.79 18.26 8.93
C VAL A 221 12.76 17.12 9.92
N TYR A 222 11.57 16.69 10.33
CA TYR A 222 11.39 15.60 11.28
C TYR A 222 10.97 14.32 10.56
N LEU A 223 11.75 13.25 10.73
CA LEU A 223 11.31 11.90 10.41
C LEU A 223 10.74 11.27 11.70
N ASP A 224 9.41 11.40 11.85
CA ASP A 224 8.69 10.94 13.05
C ASP A 224 8.01 9.58 12.83
N SER A 225 8.83 8.57 12.54
CA SER A 225 8.40 7.18 12.37
C SER A 225 9.56 6.24 12.72
N PRO A 226 9.51 5.53 13.86
CA PRO A 226 10.55 4.55 14.21
C PRO A 226 10.78 3.48 13.13
N LEU A 227 9.70 3.04 12.46
CA LEU A 227 9.80 2.09 11.36
C LEU A 227 10.50 2.69 10.15
N ALA A 228 10.18 3.93 9.77
CA ALA A 228 10.81 4.59 8.64
C ALA A 228 12.29 4.90 8.89
N ILE A 229 12.68 5.25 10.12
CA ILE A 229 14.09 5.42 10.53
C ILE A 229 14.85 4.12 10.28
N LYS A 230 14.35 2.98 10.77
CA LYS A 230 14.98 1.67 10.56
C LYS A 230 15.01 1.27 9.07
N ALA A 231 13.93 1.57 8.33
CA ALA A 231 13.92 1.31 6.89
C ALA A 231 14.98 2.13 6.16
N THR A 232 15.18 3.40 6.52
CA THR A 232 16.22 4.26 5.93
C THR A 232 17.62 3.70 6.20
N GLU A 233 17.87 3.12 7.38
CA GLU A 233 19.13 2.43 7.68
C GLU A 233 19.34 1.22 6.77
N ILE A 234 18.30 0.41 6.54
CA ILE A 234 18.36 -0.73 5.60
C ILE A 234 18.67 -0.25 4.17
N PHE A 235 18.08 0.87 3.73
CA PHE A 235 18.45 1.47 2.44
C PHE A 235 19.94 1.84 2.39
N ARG A 236 20.47 2.49 3.42
CA ARG A 236 21.89 2.86 3.54
C ARG A 236 22.84 1.65 3.48
N GLU A 237 22.41 0.51 3.99
CA GLU A 237 23.19 -0.74 3.95
C GLU A 237 23.12 -1.45 2.59
N ASN A 238 22.10 -1.15 1.79
CA ASN A 238 21.81 -1.83 0.52
C ASN A 238 22.11 -1.00 -0.75
N LYS A 239 23.12 -0.14 -0.71
CA LYS A 239 23.53 0.79 -1.79
C LYS A 239 23.76 0.13 -3.16
N LYS A 240 24.08 -1.16 -3.21
CA LYS A 240 24.27 -1.93 -4.46
C LYS A 240 23.01 -2.03 -5.32
N TYR A 241 21.84 -1.78 -4.74
CA TYR A 241 20.54 -1.81 -5.42
C TYR A 241 20.13 -0.44 -5.97
N TYR A 242 20.88 0.62 -5.65
CA TYR A 242 20.61 1.97 -6.13
C TYR A 242 20.82 2.09 -7.65
N ASP A 243 20.12 3.05 -8.25
CA ASP A 243 20.37 3.50 -9.62
C ASP A 243 21.73 4.21 -9.76
N GLU A 244 22.04 4.65 -10.97
CA GLU A 244 23.32 5.30 -11.25
C GLU A 244 23.44 6.67 -10.56
N GLU A 245 22.35 7.42 -10.44
CA GLU A 245 22.33 8.76 -9.82
C GLU A 245 22.57 8.68 -8.31
N ALA A 246 21.83 7.83 -7.60
CA ALA A 246 22.02 7.63 -6.17
C ALA A 246 23.39 6.99 -5.87
N GLN A 247 23.90 6.09 -6.73
CA GLN A 247 25.26 5.56 -6.60
C GLN A 247 26.33 6.65 -6.79
N ALA A 248 26.12 7.60 -7.70
CA ALA A 248 27.06 8.72 -7.91
C ALA A 248 27.15 9.62 -6.67
N ILE A 249 26.03 9.89 -5.97
CA ILE A 249 26.01 10.63 -4.71
C ILE A 249 26.86 9.88 -3.64
N VAL A 250 26.63 8.57 -3.50
CA VAL A 250 27.39 7.73 -2.56
C VAL A 250 28.87 7.68 -2.91
N ALA A 251 29.24 7.64 -4.18
CA ALA A 251 30.63 7.63 -4.62
C ALA A 251 31.37 8.93 -4.31
N GLN A 252 30.66 10.05 -4.19
CA GLN A 252 31.20 11.36 -3.75
C GLN A 252 31.38 11.43 -2.23
N GLY A 253 30.95 10.41 -1.48
CA GLY A 253 31.05 10.35 -0.02
C GLY A 253 29.81 10.89 0.68
N ASP A 254 28.76 11.25 -0.05
CA ASP A 254 27.51 11.79 0.47
C ASP A 254 26.47 10.68 0.70
N ASP A 255 25.45 11.01 1.47
CA ASP A 255 24.29 10.15 1.73
C ASP A 255 23.05 10.76 1.04
N PRO A 256 22.37 10.02 0.13
CA PRO A 256 21.18 10.52 -0.55
C PRO A 256 20.05 10.95 0.40
N PHE A 257 20.04 10.44 1.63
CA PHE A 257 18.97 10.66 2.61
C PHE A 257 19.39 11.64 3.73
N ASP A 258 20.58 12.22 3.65
CA ASP A 258 21.06 13.15 4.67
C ASP A 258 20.70 14.60 4.32
N LEU A 259 20.24 15.30 5.35
CA LEU A 259 19.92 16.73 5.33
C LEU A 259 20.48 17.36 6.61
N PRO A 260 21.13 18.53 6.55
CA PRO A 260 21.72 19.15 7.72
C PRO A 260 20.74 19.44 8.85
N ASN A 261 19.46 19.67 8.52
CA ASN A 261 18.37 19.96 9.46
C ASN A 261 17.44 18.76 9.70
N LEU A 262 17.80 17.54 9.24
CA LEU A 262 17.03 16.33 9.48
C LEU A 262 17.19 15.85 10.92
N GLN A 263 16.06 15.60 11.57
CA GLN A 263 15.99 15.08 12.93
C GLN A 263 15.16 13.80 12.98
N PHE A 264 15.77 12.74 13.46
CA PHE A 264 15.08 11.49 13.76
C PHE A 264 14.46 11.56 15.15
N THR A 265 13.19 11.18 15.26
CA THR A 265 12.43 11.22 16.52
C THR A 265 11.93 9.82 16.90
N PRO A 266 12.82 8.92 17.38
CA PRO A 266 12.45 7.54 17.68
C PRO A 266 11.50 7.43 18.88
N SER A 267 11.58 8.30 19.86
CA SER A 267 10.78 8.22 21.09
C SER A 267 9.46 9.00 21.00
N THR A 268 8.46 8.57 21.78
CA THR A 268 7.18 9.30 21.93
C THR A 268 7.36 10.71 22.48
N ARG A 269 8.35 10.91 23.38
CA ARG A 269 8.65 12.23 23.97
C ARG A 269 9.10 13.22 22.90
N GLU A 270 10.01 12.80 22.01
CA GLU A 270 10.48 13.63 20.90
C GLU A 270 9.35 13.95 19.93
N SER A 271 8.54 12.95 19.58
CA SER A 271 7.34 13.14 18.74
C SER A 271 6.36 14.17 19.31
N MET A 272 6.12 14.13 20.61
CA MET A 272 5.26 15.12 21.29
C MET A 272 5.83 16.53 21.25
N ALA A 273 7.16 16.67 21.37
CA ALA A 273 7.85 17.96 21.36
C ALA A 273 7.64 18.70 20.02
N ILE A 274 7.58 17.99 18.89
CA ILE A 274 7.31 18.58 17.55
C ILE A 274 6.01 19.38 17.54
N ASN A 275 4.95 18.88 18.17
CA ASN A 275 3.65 19.56 18.21
C ASN A 275 3.58 20.68 19.26
N ALA A 276 4.51 20.70 20.23
CA ALA A 276 4.62 21.76 21.24
C ALA A 276 5.40 22.98 20.71
N ASP A 277 6.25 22.78 19.72
CA ASP A 277 6.98 23.85 19.05
C ASP A 277 6.06 24.62 18.11
N SER A 278 6.16 25.96 18.10
CA SER A 278 5.33 26.87 17.31
C SER A 278 5.92 27.22 15.95
N GLY A 279 7.18 26.90 15.65
CA GLY A 279 7.86 27.24 14.40
C GLY A 279 7.42 26.37 13.21
N SER A 280 7.75 26.83 11.99
CA SER A 280 7.60 26.00 10.78
C SER A 280 8.51 24.78 10.83
N ALA A 281 8.02 23.66 10.32
CA ALA A 281 8.80 22.44 10.18
C ALA A 281 8.14 21.50 9.17
N ILE A 282 8.94 20.65 8.52
CA ILE A 282 8.45 19.53 7.73
C ILE A 282 8.37 18.31 8.65
N ILE A 283 7.22 17.64 8.64
CA ILE A 283 6.96 16.46 9.46
C ILE A 283 6.60 15.28 8.54
N ILE A 284 7.49 14.30 8.44
CA ILE A 284 7.27 13.07 7.70
C ILE A 284 6.90 11.98 8.71
N ALA A 285 5.69 11.43 8.63
CA ALA A 285 5.20 10.48 9.63
C ALA A 285 4.32 9.38 9.02
N GLY A 286 4.40 8.16 9.55
CA GLY A 286 3.56 7.01 9.19
C GLY A 286 2.20 7.02 9.92
N ASN A 287 1.15 6.43 9.35
CA ASN A 287 1.14 5.78 8.04
C ASN A 287 0.62 6.69 6.92
N GLY A 288 0.93 6.33 5.68
CA GLY A 288 0.56 7.09 4.49
C GLY A 288 -0.95 7.23 4.24
N MET A 289 -1.80 6.35 4.81
CA MET A 289 -3.27 6.38 4.69
C MET A 289 -3.95 7.19 5.82
N CYS A 290 -3.19 7.79 6.73
CA CYS A 290 -3.69 8.57 7.88
C CYS A 290 -4.58 7.78 8.85
N THR A 291 -4.54 6.44 8.85
CA THR A 291 -5.42 5.58 9.66
C THR A 291 -4.81 5.18 10.99
N ALA A 292 -3.50 5.07 11.06
CA ALA A 292 -2.74 4.64 12.23
C ALA A 292 -1.44 5.44 12.37
N GLY A 293 -0.68 5.20 13.43
CA GLY A 293 0.64 5.78 13.64
C GLY A 293 0.63 7.22 14.14
N ARG A 294 1.85 7.80 14.18
CA ARG A 294 2.11 9.13 14.72
C ARG A 294 1.51 10.26 13.88
N ILE A 295 1.30 10.03 12.60
CA ILE A 295 0.63 10.98 11.71
C ILE A 295 -0.71 11.46 12.26
N LYS A 296 -1.47 10.59 12.94
CA LYS A 296 -2.77 10.97 13.53
C LYS A 296 -2.63 12.06 14.61
N HIS A 297 -1.54 12.05 15.36
CA HIS A 297 -1.27 13.11 16.34
C HIS A 297 -0.96 14.42 15.64
N HIS A 298 -0.12 14.40 14.61
CA HIS A 298 0.20 15.59 13.82
C HIS A 298 -1.03 16.17 13.11
N LEU A 299 -1.88 15.32 12.53
CA LEU A 299 -3.14 15.74 11.93
C LEU A 299 -4.08 16.37 12.98
N LYS A 300 -4.21 15.78 14.17
CA LYS A 300 -5.04 16.34 15.23
C LYS A 300 -4.59 17.76 15.63
N HIS A 301 -3.28 18.02 15.69
CA HIS A 301 -2.72 19.27 16.13
C HIS A 301 -2.66 20.35 15.04
N ASN A 302 -2.61 19.96 13.76
CA ASN A 302 -2.31 20.90 12.67
C ASN A 302 -3.41 21.01 11.60
N LEU A 303 -4.29 20.03 11.45
CA LEU A 303 -5.27 20.00 10.36
C LEU A 303 -6.30 21.15 10.41
N TRP A 304 -6.55 21.74 11.57
CA TRP A 304 -7.45 22.86 11.78
C TRP A 304 -6.80 24.25 11.57
N ARG A 305 -5.50 24.30 11.32
CA ARG A 305 -4.72 25.53 11.11
C ARG A 305 -4.74 25.90 9.64
N GLU A 306 -5.23 27.09 9.30
CA GLU A 306 -5.39 27.54 7.90
C GLU A 306 -4.05 27.65 7.14
N GLY A 307 -2.99 28.08 7.83
CA GLY A 307 -1.66 28.24 7.23
C GLY A 307 -0.86 26.95 7.11
N ALA A 308 -1.32 25.83 7.67
CA ALA A 308 -0.62 24.55 7.58
C ALA A 308 -0.83 23.87 6.22
N SER A 309 0.13 23.09 5.78
CA SER A 309 0.04 22.26 4.59
C SER A 309 -0.09 20.77 4.97
N LEU A 310 -1.06 20.09 4.38
CA LEU A 310 -1.12 18.62 4.36
C LEU A 310 -0.78 18.13 2.95
N VAL A 311 0.32 17.42 2.82
CA VAL A 311 0.84 16.96 1.53
C VAL A 311 0.59 15.45 1.39
N ILE A 312 -0.40 15.07 0.59
CA ILE A 312 -0.73 13.69 0.28
C ILE A 312 0.05 13.27 -0.97
N ILE A 313 0.97 12.32 -0.81
CA ILE A 313 1.95 11.90 -1.82
C ILE A 313 1.74 10.49 -2.35
N GLY A 314 0.59 9.89 -2.17
CA GLY A 314 0.33 8.53 -2.63
C GLY A 314 -1.15 8.22 -2.71
N PHE A 315 -1.44 7.04 -3.26
CA PHE A 315 -2.81 6.52 -3.32
C PHE A 315 -3.45 6.47 -1.93
N GLN A 316 -4.72 6.81 -1.87
CA GLN A 316 -5.53 6.76 -0.66
C GLN A 316 -6.68 5.77 -0.87
N ALA A 317 -6.63 4.64 -0.17
CA ALA A 317 -7.64 3.59 -0.28
C ALA A 317 -9.00 4.05 0.26
N GLN A 318 -10.08 3.51 -0.29
CA GLN A 318 -11.45 3.76 0.18
C GLN A 318 -11.59 3.48 1.68
N GLY A 319 -12.40 4.28 2.36
CA GLY A 319 -12.65 4.14 3.80
C GLY A 319 -11.56 4.73 4.70
N THR A 320 -10.41 5.15 4.17
CA THR A 320 -9.33 5.74 4.98
C THR A 320 -9.55 7.21 5.31
N THR A 321 -8.89 7.70 6.38
CA THR A 321 -8.94 9.12 6.75
C THR A 321 -8.32 9.99 5.67
N GLY A 322 -7.19 9.58 5.08
CA GLY A 322 -6.54 10.29 3.99
C GLY A 322 -7.47 10.45 2.76
N ARG A 323 -8.18 9.38 2.37
CA ARG A 323 -9.15 9.41 1.27
C ARG A 323 -10.26 10.42 1.50
N ARG A 324 -10.84 10.43 2.68
CA ARG A 324 -11.90 11.40 3.04
C ARG A 324 -11.40 12.85 2.97
N ILE A 325 -10.16 13.11 3.38
CA ILE A 325 -9.56 14.45 3.31
C ILE A 325 -9.37 14.86 1.84
N VAL A 326 -8.83 13.98 1.01
CA VAL A 326 -8.64 14.22 -0.44
C VAL A 326 -9.95 14.47 -1.16
N GLU A 327 -11.03 13.80 -0.75
CA GLU A 327 -12.39 14.01 -1.27
C GLU A 327 -13.06 15.29 -0.74
N GLY A 328 -12.37 16.11 0.04
CA GLY A 328 -12.82 17.41 0.49
C GLY A 328 -13.66 17.41 1.76
N ALA A 329 -13.56 16.37 2.60
CA ALA A 329 -14.24 16.34 3.88
C ALA A 329 -13.86 17.54 4.75
N LYS A 330 -14.85 18.29 5.22
CA LYS A 330 -14.65 19.46 6.10
C LYS A 330 -14.28 19.07 7.54
N HIS A 331 -14.60 17.85 7.94
CA HIS A 331 -14.29 17.28 9.26
C HIS A 331 -13.91 15.82 9.12
N VAL A 332 -12.91 15.40 9.89
CA VAL A 332 -12.52 13.98 10.02
C VAL A 332 -12.43 13.58 11.47
N LYS A 333 -12.72 12.30 11.76
CA LYS A 333 -12.57 11.75 13.12
C LYS A 333 -11.15 11.27 13.34
N ILE A 334 -10.46 11.89 14.30
CA ILE A 334 -9.13 11.48 14.76
C ILE A 334 -9.22 11.22 16.25
N PHE A 335 -8.86 10.02 16.72
CA PHE A 335 -9.02 9.61 18.12
C PHE A 335 -10.43 9.87 18.70
N ARG A 336 -11.48 9.70 17.87
CA ARG A 336 -12.91 9.98 18.17
C ARG A 336 -13.27 11.45 18.32
N GLU A 337 -12.34 12.37 18.12
CA GLU A 337 -12.60 13.81 18.10
C GLU A 337 -12.84 14.25 16.65
N ASN A 338 -13.81 15.14 16.45
CA ASN A 338 -14.03 15.78 15.17
C ASN A 338 -12.99 16.89 14.99
N VAL A 339 -12.10 16.72 14.03
CA VAL A 339 -11.09 17.70 13.64
C VAL A 339 -11.52 18.37 12.35
N THR A 340 -11.60 19.70 12.36
CA THR A 340 -11.92 20.49 11.16
C THR A 340 -10.73 20.48 10.20
N VAL A 341 -10.98 20.33 8.89
CA VAL A 341 -9.96 20.43 7.85
C VAL A 341 -9.94 21.85 7.32
N ARG A 342 -8.96 22.65 7.77
CA ARG A 342 -8.67 24.03 7.32
C ARG A 342 -7.30 24.12 6.68
N ALA A 343 -6.37 23.23 7.03
CA ALA A 343 -5.07 23.15 6.39
C ALA A 343 -5.24 23.02 4.87
N ARG A 344 -4.36 23.66 4.11
CA ARG A 344 -4.34 23.50 2.66
C ARG A 344 -3.88 22.08 2.30
N VAL A 345 -4.72 21.35 1.56
CA VAL A 345 -4.43 19.97 1.15
C VAL A 345 -3.84 20.00 -0.26
N PHE A 346 -2.61 19.49 -0.38
CA PHE A 346 -1.93 19.26 -1.63
C PHE A 346 -1.97 17.77 -1.94
N THR A 347 -2.38 17.40 -3.16
CA THR A 347 -2.43 16.00 -3.61
C THR A 347 -1.47 15.82 -4.77
N ILE A 348 -0.30 15.29 -4.47
CA ILE A 348 0.81 15.15 -5.41
C ILE A 348 0.83 13.73 -5.97
N GLY A 349 0.51 13.58 -7.25
CA GLY A 349 0.31 12.27 -7.87
C GLY A 349 1.51 11.67 -8.60
N GLY A 350 2.61 12.42 -8.78
CA GLY A 350 3.79 11.95 -9.54
C GLY A 350 4.83 11.17 -8.72
N PHE A 351 4.64 11.05 -7.42
CA PHE A 351 5.54 10.30 -6.54
C PHE A 351 5.08 8.85 -6.28
N SER A 352 4.21 8.26 -7.10
CA SER A 352 3.87 6.86 -6.95
C SER A 352 5.04 5.97 -7.32
N ALA A 353 5.26 4.89 -6.56
CA ALA A 353 6.28 3.89 -6.87
C ALA A 353 5.79 2.85 -7.88
N HIS A 354 4.47 2.67 -8.05
CA HIS A 354 3.93 1.73 -9.02
C HIS A 354 4.06 2.26 -10.45
N ALA A 355 4.26 1.36 -11.39
CA ALA A 355 4.09 1.61 -12.80
C ALA A 355 2.66 2.11 -13.10
N ASP A 356 2.51 3.05 -14.02
CA ASP A 356 1.21 3.48 -14.51
C ASP A 356 0.73 2.62 -15.70
N GLN A 357 -0.47 2.89 -16.22
CA GLN A 357 -1.03 2.13 -17.34
C GLN A 357 -0.06 2.07 -18.54
N LYS A 358 0.60 3.18 -18.86
CA LYS A 358 1.53 3.24 -19.99
C LYS A 358 2.78 2.40 -19.72
N ASP A 359 3.36 2.52 -18.51
CA ASP A 359 4.53 1.76 -18.10
C ASP A 359 4.24 0.25 -18.10
N LEU A 360 3.06 -0.16 -17.58
CA LEU A 360 2.62 -1.56 -17.56
C LEU A 360 2.45 -2.13 -18.98
N VAL A 361 1.78 -1.40 -19.88
CA VAL A 361 1.61 -1.82 -21.28
C VAL A 361 2.96 -1.88 -21.99
N GLU A 362 3.84 -0.92 -21.77
CA GLU A 362 5.18 -0.91 -22.35
C GLU A 362 6.01 -2.09 -21.82
N TRP A 363 5.97 -2.39 -20.52
CA TRP A 363 6.68 -3.54 -19.96
C TRP A 363 6.18 -4.87 -20.55
N VAL A 364 4.86 -5.03 -20.70
CA VAL A 364 4.27 -6.22 -21.36
C VAL A 364 4.66 -6.31 -22.84
N SER A 365 4.90 -5.21 -23.52
CA SER A 365 5.28 -5.21 -24.94
C SER A 365 6.63 -5.88 -25.24
N HIS A 366 7.50 -6.08 -24.23
CA HIS A 366 8.77 -6.76 -24.37
C HIS A 366 8.64 -8.30 -24.48
N PHE A 367 7.47 -8.88 -24.18
CA PHE A 367 7.27 -10.32 -24.33
C PHE A 367 7.13 -10.73 -25.79
N GLU A 368 8.14 -11.42 -26.30
CA GLU A 368 8.15 -11.95 -27.67
C GLU A 368 7.26 -13.20 -27.81
N SER A 369 7.07 -13.94 -26.71
CA SER A 369 6.34 -15.22 -26.68
C SER A 369 4.82 -15.11 -26.73
N LYS A 370 4.26 -13.89 -26.60
CA LYS A 370 2.82 -13.62 -26.52
C LYS A 370 2.12 -14.41 -25.41
N PRO A 371 2.43 -14.14 -24.13
CA PRO A 371 1.82 -14.85 -23.01
C PRO A 371 0.32 -14.56 -22.91
N GLN A 372 -0.43 -15.47 -22.28
CA GLN A 372 -1.72 -15.12 -21.74
C GLN A 372 -1.53 -14.31 -20.47
N VAL A 373 -2.20 -13.15 -20.36
CA VAL A 373 -2.03 -12.20 -19.26
C VAL A 373 -3.20 -12.27 -18.29
N PHE A 374 -2.90 -12.52 -17.02
CA PHE A 374 -3.86 -12.47 -15.91
C PHE A 374 -3.67 -11.17 -15.14
N LEU A 375 -4.72 -10.34 -15.11
CA LEU A 375 -4.70 -9.04 -14.43
C LEU A 375 -5.10 -9.24 -12.98
N VAL A 376 -4.19 -8.97 -12.06
CA VAL A 376 -4.36 -9.14 -10.61
C VAL A 376 -3.94 -7.88 -9.87
N HIS A 377 -4.11 -7.83 -8.56
CA HIS A 377 -3.62 -6.73 -7.71
C HIS A 377 -4.06 -5.34 -8.19
N GLY A 378 -5.38 -5.13 -8.30
CA GLY A 378 -5.98 -3.85 -8.68
C GLY A 378 -7.48 -3.84 -8.39
N GLU A 379 -8.08 -2.64 -8.38
CA GLU A 379 -9.53 -2.52 -8.41
C GLU A 379 -10.05 -3.11 -9.72
N VAL A 380 -11.24 -3.73 -9.71
CA VAL A 380 -11.81 -4.39 -10.90
C VAL A 380 -11.78 -3.48 -12.12
N THR A 381 -12.16 -2.21 -11.96
CA THR A 381 -12.16 -1.21 -13.04
C THR A 381 -10.75 -0.91 -13.57
N ALA A 382 -9.71 -1.04 -12.76
CA ALA A 382 -8.33 -0.87 -13.19
C ALA A 382 -7.83 -2.10 -13.95
N CYS A 383 -8.14 -3.31 -13.47
CA CYS A 383 -7.85 -4.56 -14.16
C CYS A 383 -8.51 -4.60 -15.54
N GLU A 384 -9.81 -4.28 -15.63
CA GLU A 384 -10.58 -4.26 -16.89
C GLU A 384 -10.04 -3.23 -17.90
N ALA A 385 -9.69 -2.03 -17.41
CA ALA A 385 -9.11 -0.99 -18.26
C ALA A 385 -7.74 -1.40 -18.82
N LEU A 386 -6.88 -2.00 -17.99
CA LEU A 386 -5.56 -2.48 -18.42
C LEU A 386 -5.70 -3.67 -19.38
N ALA A 387 -6.63 -4.60 -19.11
CA ALA A 387 -6.91 -5.71 -19.99
C ALA A 387 -7.25 -5.23 -21.42
N LYS A 388 -8.16 -4.26 -21.52
CA LYS A 388 -8.55 -3.66 -22.78
C LYS A 388 -7.36 -3.02 -23.52
N GLU A 389 -6.53 -2.24 -22.82
CA GLU A 389 -5.35 -1.61 -23.40
C GLU A 389 -4.34 -2.63 -23.94
N ILE A 390 -4.11 -3.72 -23.21
CA ILE A 390 -3.22 -4.81 -23.63
C ILE A 390 -3.78 -5.54 -24.87
N GLU A 391 -5.09 -5.85 -24.88
CA GLU A 391 -5.74 -6.50 -26.01
C GLU A 391 -5.70 -5.63 -27.27
N GLU A 392 -6.03 -4.34 -27.15
CA GLU A 392 -6.08 -3.41 -28.28
C GLU A 392 -4.69 -3.10 -28.85
N LYS A 393 -3.68 -2.88 -27.98
CA LYS A 393 -2.36 -2.45 -28.41
C LYS A 393 -1.41 -3.59 -28.74
N LEU A 394 -1.45 -4.67 -27.95
CA LEU A 394 -0.50 -5.77 -28.04
C LEU A 394 -1.10 -7.05 -28.63
N GLN A 395 -2.42 -7.11 -28.81
CA GLN A 395 -3.14 -8.28 -29.35
C GLN A 395 -2.86 -9.56 -28.54
N LEU A 396 -2.71 -9.41 -27.21
CA LEU A 396 -2.56 -10.51 -26.27
C LEU A 396 -3.91 -10.90 -25.68
N THR A 397 -4.06 -12.17 -25.33
CA THR A 397 -5.24 -12.64 -24.59
C THR A 397 -5.12 -12.25 -23.12
N THR A 398 -6.14 -11.60 -22.58
CA THR A 398 -6.18 -11.22 -21.18
C THR A 398 -7.29 -11.94 -20.41
N HIS A 399 -7.16 -12.00 -19.08
CA HIS A 399 -8.18 -12.51 -18.19
C HIS A 399 -8.09 -11.78 -16.84
N VAL A 400 -9.23 -11.35 -16.32
CA VAL A 400 -9.34 -10.79 -14.95
C VAL A 400 -9.93 -11.89 -14.06
N PRO A 401 -9.12 -12.54 -13.20
CA PRO A 401 -9.61 -13.64 -12.37
C PRO A 401 -10.67 -13.19 -11.37
N GLY A 402 -11.76 -13.96 -11.27
CA GLY A 402 -12.76 -13.76 -10.25
C GLY A 402 -12.31 -14.27 -8.87
N TRP A 403 -13.04 -13.88 -7.82
CA TRP A 403 -12.74 -14.35 -6.47
C TRP A 403 -12.84 -15.88 -6.37
N ASN A 404 -11.79 -16.53 -5.84
CA ASN A 404 -11.66 -18.01 -5.75
C ASN A 404 -11.72 -18.75 -7.09
N GLU A 405 -11.51 -18.09 -8.22
CA GLU A 405 -11.41 -18.75 -9.50
C GLU A 405 -10.20 -19.68 -9.55
N GLN A 406 -10.39 -20.90 -10.04
CA GLN A 406 -9.33 -21.88 -10.23
C GLN A 406 -8.92 -21.92 -11.70
N LEU A 407 -7.66 -21.65 -11.96
CA LEU A 407 -7.05 -21.68 -13.28
C LEU A 407 -6.22 -22.96 -13.41
N ILE A 408 -6.44 -23.73 -14.49
CA ILE A 408 -5.60 -24.86 -14.83
C ILE A 408 -4.69 -24.44 -15.97
N LEU A 409 -3.42 -24.23 -15.66
CA LEU A 409 -2.40 -23.86 -16.63
C LEU A 409 -1.81 -25.14 -17.22
N LYS A 410 -1.84 -25.27 -18.55
CA LYS A 410 -1.19 -26.34 -19.30
C LYS A 410 -0.10 -25.73 -20.19
N ALA A 411 0.84 -26.54 -20.65
CA ALA A 411 1.78 -26.09 -21.65
C ALA A 411 1.01 -25.52 -22.86
N ARG A 412 0.92 -24.19 -22.98
CA ARG A 412 0.26 -23.40 -24.03
C ARG A 412 -1.28 -23.47 -24.15
N GLU A 413 -1.99 -24.10 -23.20
CA GLU A 413 -3.46 -24.04 -23.16
C GLU A 413 -3.99 -23.79 -21.74
N VAL A 414 -4.87 -22.78 -21.58
CA VAL A 414 -5.58 -22.52 -20.33
C VAL A 414 -6.95 -23.14 -20.37
N ALA A 415 -7.23 -24.09 -19.46
CA ALA A 415 -8.59 -24.49 -19.15
C ALA A 415 -9.08 -23.73 -17.92
N ILE A 416 -9.97 -22.73 -18.12
CA ILE A 416 -10.64 -22.03 -17.03
C ILE A 416 -11.68 -23.00 -16.44
N LYS A 417 -11.45 -23.50 -15.22
CA LYS A 417 -12.52 -24.12 -14.44
C LYS A 417 -13.25 -22.98 -13.72
N LYS A 418 -14.50 -22.75 -14.11
CA LYS A 418 -15.40 -21.96 -13.24
C LYS A 418 -15.34 -22.57 -11.84
N PRO A 419 -15.31 -21.76 -10.78
CA PRO A 419 -15.32 -22.30 -9.43
C PRO A 419 -16.49 -23.29 -9.37
N VAL A 420 -16.20 -24.51 -8.92
CA VAL A 420 -17.26 -25.36 -8.40
C VAL A 420 -17.70 -24.61 -7.17
N VAL A 421 -18.69 -23.74 -7.35
CA VAL A 421 -19.52 -23.32 -6.25
C VAL A 421 -20.16 -24.63 -5.82
N GLU A 422 -19.54 -25.40 -4.90
CA GLU A 422 -20.36 -26.09 -3.95
C GLU A 422 -21.26 -24.96 -3.44
N GLU A 423 -22.52 -25.03 -3.76
CA GLU A 423 -23.55 -24.33 -3.04
C GLU A 423 -23.48 -24.78 -1.58
N MET A 424 -22.44 -24.34 -0.88
CA MET A 424 -22.55 -24.13 0.54
C MET A 424 -23.72 -23.15 0.64
N ALA A 425 -24.83 -23.65 1.15
CA ALA A 425 -25.95 -22.78 1.55
C ALA A 425 -25.31 -21.56 2.19
N PRO A 426 -25.60 -20.35 1.70
CA PRO A 426 -24.89 -19.15 2.12
C PRO A 426 -24.83 -19.17 3.63
N SER A 427 -23.63 -19.14 4.20
CA SER A 427 -23.51 -19.05 5.66
C SER A 427 -24.37 -17.86 6.06
N MET A 428 -25.10 -17.93 7.16
CA MET A 428 -25.98 -16.82 7.61
C MET A 428 -25.23 -15.47 7.57
N SER A 429 -23.91 -15.48 7.76
CA SER A 429 -23.06 -14.27 7.63
C SER A 429 -22.87 -13.79 6.20
N SER A 430 -22.79 -14.66 5.17
CA SER A 430 -22.71 -14.19 3.78
C SER A 430 -24.05 -13.73 3.24
N ALA A 431 -25.16 -14.33 3.68
CA ALA A 431 -26.51 -13.86 3.38
C ALA A 431 -26.76 -12.48 4.00
N LEU A 432 -26.34 -12.28 5.26
CA LEU A 432 -26.47 -11.00 5.96
C LEU A 432 -25.60 -9.91 5.28
N LEU A 433 -24.36 -10.23 4.90
CA LEU A 433 -23.48 -9.29 4.19
C LEU A 433 -24.08 -8.86 2.83
N ASN A 434 -24.66 -9.78 2.07
CA ASN A 434 -25.34 -9.44 0.82
C ASN A 434 -26.55 -8.55 1.05
N THR A 435 -27.35 -8.83 2.09
CA THR A 435 -28.49 -7.98 2.46
C THR A 435 -28.04 -6.58 2.88
N ILE A 436 -26.92 -6.45 3.62
CA ILE A 436 -26.35 -5.16 3.99
C ILE A 436 -25.92 -4.37 2.75
N LEU A 437 -25.25 -5.01 1.78
CA LEU A 437 -24.84 -4.38 0.54
C LEU A 437 -26.03 -3.92 -0.32
N GLU A 438 -27.10 -4.70 -0.38
CA GLU A 438 -28.35 -4.31 -1.05
C GLU A 438 -28.98 -3.10 -0.36
N MET A 439 -29.07 -3.10 0.98
CA MET A 439 -29.59 -1.97 1.75
C MET A 439 -28.76 -0.70 1.58
N GLU A 440 -27.43 -0.80 1.50
CA GLU A 440 -26.55 0.36 1.21
C GLU A 440 -26.86 0.97 -0.16
N GLY A 441 -27.10 0.14 -1.17
CA GLY A 441 -27.51 0.57 -2.52
C GLY A 441 -28.86 1.29 -2.51
N GLU A 442 -29.86 0.73 -1.83
CA GLU A 442 -31.19 1.33 -1.70
C GLU A 442 -31.17 2.65 -0.91
N LEU A 443 -30.36 2.74 0.15
CA LEU A 443 -30.18 3.97 0.92
C LEU A 443 -29.49 5.08 0.10
N MET A 444 -28.54 4.74 -0.77
CA MET A 444 -27.93 5.70 -1.70
C MET A 444 -28.95 6.22 -2.72
N GLU A 445 -29.78 5.35 -3.27
CA GLU A 445 -30.82 5.74 -4.23
C GLU A 445 -31.89 6.60 -3.55
N LEU A 446 -32.30 6.24 -2.33
CA LEU A 446 -33.25 7.02 -1.53
C LEU A 446 -32.68 8.41 -1.20
N LYS A 447 -31.41 8.50 -0.83
CA LYS A 447 -30.72 9.76 -0.59
C LYS A 447 -30.80 10.67 -1.82
N GLY A 448 -30.48 10.14 -3.02
CA GLY A 448 -30.57 10.91 -4.28
C GLY A 448 -31.99 11.38 -4.58
N ARG A 449 -33.01 10.58 -4.27
CA ARG A 449 -34.43 10.97 -4.42
C ARG A 449 -34.83 12.06 -3.43
N VAL A 450 -34.38 12.00 -2.19
CA VAL A 450 -34.63 13.02 -1.15
C VAL A 450 -33.97 14.35 -1.55
N GLU A 451 -32.74 14.33 -1.99
CA GLU A 451 -32.01 15.52 -2.46
C GLU A 451 -32.64 16.15 -3.69
N SER A 452 -33.20 15.35 -4.60
CA SER A 452 -33.82 15.85 -5.83
C SER A 452 -35.25 16.38 -5.66
N LYS A 453 -35.99 15.99 -4.60
CA LYS A 453 -37.40 16.37 -4.39
C LYS A 453 -37.72 16.59 -2.88
N PRO A 454 -37.07 17.57 -2.23
CA PRO A 454 -37.22 17.78 -0.78
C PRO A 454 -38.65 18.15 -0.35
N ALA A 455 -39.45 18.74 -1.22
CA ALA A 455 -40.84 19.17 -0.91
C ALA A 455 -41.84 18.00 -0.83
N LYS A 456 -41.44 16.75 -1.10
CA LYS A 456 -42.30 15.57 -1.03
C LYS A 456 -42.10 14.70 0.22
N ILE A 457 -41.20 15.11 1.10
CA ILE A 457 -40.90 14.39 2.35
C ILE A 457 -41.99 14.72 3.36
N ARG A 458 -42.60 13.68 3.94
CA ARG A 458 -43.60 13.79 5.01
C ARG A 458 -42.97 13.48 6.34
N GLU A 459 -43.56 13.96 7.43
CA GLU A 459 -43.11 13.71 8.79
C GLU A 459 -43.07 12.19 9.10
N ASP A 460 -44.06 11.44 8.63
CA ASP A 460 -44.10 9.97 8.71
C ASP A 460 -42.90 9.28 8.00
N ASP A 461 -42.32 9.86 6.96
CA ASP A 461 -41.16 9.28 6.30
C ASP A 461 -39.88 9.43 7.13
N VAL A 462 -39.79 10.52 7.88
CA VAL A 462 -38.68 10.78 8.82
C VAL A 462 -38.77 9.82 10.01
N ASP A 463 -39.98 9.58 10.56
CA ASP A 463 -40.19 8.67 11.68
C ASP A 463 -39.94 7.22 11.30
N ARG A 464 -40.31 6.80 10.08
CA ARG A 464 -39.94 5.48 9.53
C ARG A 464 -38.42 5.29 9.41
N MET A 465 -37.72 6.31 8.95
CA MET A 465 -36.25 6.23 8.84
C MET A 465 -35.57 6.15 10.20
N LYS A 466 -36.10 6.85 11.22
CA LYS A 466 -35.62 6.72 12.61
C LYS A 466 -35.81 5.32 13.15
N TYR A 467 -36.99 4.74 12.92
CA TYR A 467 -37.28 3.37 13.32
C TYR A 467 -36.31 2.36 12.69
N ILE A 468 -36.08 2.46 11.38
CA ILE A 468 -35.08 1.62 10.68
C ILE A 468 -33.68 1.82 11.26
N GLN A 469 -33.31 3.04 11.62
CA GLN A 469 -32.01 3.34 12.23
C GLN A 469 -31.87 2.71 13.63
N GLU A 470 -32.95 2.71 14.44
CA GLU A 470 -32.97 2.05 15.73
C GLU A 470 -32.85 0.54 15.62
N GLU A 471 -33.59 -0.10 14.69
CA GLU A 471 -33.49 -1.54 14.43
C GLU A 471 -32.08 -1.94 13.95
N LEU A 472 -31.47 -1.17 13.06
CA LEU A 472 -30.08 -1.40 12.61
C LEU A 472 -29.09 -1.25 13.77
N GLN A 473 -29.33 -0.34 14.72
CA GLN A 473 -28.48 -0.22 15.90
C GLN A 473 -28.61 -1.43 16.83
N VAL A 474 -29.81 -1.98 16.98
CA VAL A 474 -30.05 -3.21 17.77
C VAL A 474 -29.30 -4.37 17.12
N ILE A 475 -29.50 -4.61 15.82
CA ILE A 475 -28.80 -5.66 15.08
C ILE A 475 -27.28 -5.47 15.17
N SER A 476 -26.77 -4.26 14.92
CA SER A 476 -25.34 -3.95 15.04
C SER A 476 -24.78 -4.19 16.45
N SER A 477 -25.61 -4.04 17.49
CA SER A 477 -25.21 -4.30 18.87
C SER A 477 -25.08 -5.79 19.19
N GLU A 478 -25.78 -6.65 18.46
CA GLU A 478 -25.69 -8.12 18.61
C GLU A 478 -24.45 -8.70 17.95
N PHE A 479 -23.85 -8.00 16.97
CA PHE A 479 -22.61 -8.39 16.28
C PHE A 479 -21.35 -7.71 16.84
N THR A 480 -21.48 -6.87 17.84
CA THR A 480 -20.37 -6.22 18.55
C THR A 480 -20.19 -6.83 19.93
#